data_9769c216ba3414e58ddd8f454d0a982d
#
_entry.id   9769c216ba3414e58ddd8f454d0a982d
#
_cell.length_a   1.000
_cell.length_b   1.000
_cell.length_c   1.000
_cell.angle_alpha   90.00
_cell.angle_beta   90.00
_cell.angle_gamma   90.00
#
_symmetry.space_group_name_H-M   'P 1'
#
loop_
_entity.id
_entity.type
_entity.pdbx_description
1 polymer ?
#
loop_
_entity_poly.entity_id
_entity_poly.type
_entity_poly.pdbx_seq_one_letter_code
_entity_poly.pdbx_strand_id
1 'polypeptide(L)'
;FPEAEKDIRQLFRTAIQPLLSPQIVDAHHPFPHLASKTLHVGVRLSRKKSEFWGLIPMPPSVPELLFLPEQNGICRYVPLEEVLLFYADSVFEMYSTLEKVVFCVTRNADINPDDEPFAPDGREIDLRAKMEKLLRERRRLCVVRVELSAPISGHFAELFRKRFDISGEQIFVSCEAPLCMDYAFSLGEHLPEARRAALSDPPFTPQQPAMLLPGQSLLRAALKRDLFLSYPYESMEPFLQMVREAANAPDVLSIRITIYRLARKAKLVDYLCAAAENGKDVTVLIELRARFDEQNNIDWSERLEEAGCKVLYGFEDYKVHSKICLITLRERGALRHVTQIGTGNYNEKTAKQYTDVSLVTADQNIGADAAAFFSNMALGNLEGSYGTLLVAPHQLKKPILARIEEQTALGPNGYILMKFNSLTDIDVIHALSRASQAGVRVELIIRGICCLAPDVPGYTDNITVTSIVGRFLEHSRIFCFGRGEQEHVYISSADMMTRNTVRRVEIACPIRSPEIRRRLHEILDAMLADTVKARVLLPDGTYTKKPPAYE
;
A
#
# COMPACT_ATOMS: atom_id res chain seq x y z
N PHE A 1 -6.15 30.70 23.40
CA PHE A 1 -6.78 30.34 24.69
C PHE A 1 -6.04 31.07 25.82
N PRO A 2 -6.60 32.15 26.39
CA PRO A 2 -5.90 32.93 27.42
C PRO A 2 -5.48 32.11 28.65
N GLU A 3 -6.30 31.13 29.04
CA GLU A 3 -6.02 30.26 30.20
C GLU A 3 -4.89 29.24 29.92
N ALA A 4 -4.74 28.83 28.68
CA ALA A 4 -3.67 27.91 28.27
C ALA A 4 -2.37 28.62 27.90
N GLU A 5 -2.41 29.93 27.67
CA GLU A 5 -1.23 30.71 27.26
C GLU A 5 -0.10 30.64 28.29
N LYS A 6 -0.43 30.66 29.57
CA LYS A 6 0.56 30.58 30.64
C LYS A 6 1.31 29.24 30.61
N ASP A 7 0.58 28.15 30.45
CA ASP A 7 1.14 26.79 30.41
C ASP A 7 1.99 26.60 29.14
N ILE A 8 1.48 27.05 27.99
CA ILE A 8 2.21 27.01 26.72
C ILE A 8 3.48 27.87 26.80
N ARG A 9 3.40 29.06 27.39
CA ARG A 9 4.55 29.95 27.55
C ARG A 9 5.63 29.31 28.42
N GLN A 10 5.25 28.69 29.53
CA GLN A 10 6.18 27.97 30.39
C GLN A 10 6.82 26.81 29.63
N LEU A 11 6.00 25.98 28.98
CA LEU A 11 6.48 24.84 28.18
C LEU A 11 7.42 25.28 27.05
N PHE A 12 7.06 26.35 26.34
CA PHE A 12 7.90 26.90 25.28
C PHE A 12 9.28 27.29 25.82
N ARG A 13 9.34 28.08 26.90
CA ARG A 13 10.61 28.57 27.46
C ARG A 13 11.50 27.48 28.05
N THR A 14 10.89 26.48 28.69
CA THR A 14 11.66 25.48 29.48
C THR A 14 11.99 24.22 28.68
N ALA A 15 11.13 23.83 27.71
CA ALA A 15 11.26 22.54 27.03
C ALA A 15 11.41 22.66 25.50
N ILE A 16 10.90 23.73 24.86
CA ILE A 16 10.94 23.84 23.41
C ILE A 16 12.06 24.76 22.95
N GLN A 17 12.08 26.00 23.44
CA GLN A 17 13.05 27.02 23.02
C GLN A 17 14.52 26.58 23.11
N PRO A 18 14.97 25.84 24.15
CA PRO A 18 16.36 25.35 24.23
C PRO A 18 16.72 24.33 23.14
N LEU A 19 15.74 23.71 22.49
CA LEU A 19 15.92 22.68 21.45
C LEU A 19 15.81 23.27 20.05
N LEU A 20 15.47 24.56 19.93
CA LEU A 20 15.34 25.20 18.63
C LEU A 20 16.71 25.50 18.02
N SER A 21 16.79 25.34 16.72
CA SER A 21 17.95 25.74 15.89
C SER A 21 17.50 26.74 14.84
N PRO A 22 17.12 27.96 15.23
CA PRO A 22 16.70 28.99 14.29
C PRO A 22 17.86 29.43 13.41
N GLN A 23 17.55 29.78 12.16
CA GLN A 23 18.55 30.20 11.18
C GLN A 23 18.14 31.53 10.55
N ILE A 24 19.10 32.42 10.36
CA ILE A 24 18.95 33.60 9.50
C ILE A 24 19.63 33.29 8.16
N VAL A 25 18.93 33.51 7.08
CA VAL A 25 19.49 33.36 5.73
C VAL A 25 20.05 34.70 5.27
N ASP A 26 21.35 34.74 5.05
CA ASP A 26 22.09 35.89 4.54
C ASP A 26 23.29 35.44 3.67
N ALA A 27 24.18 36.37 3.35
CA ALA A 27 25.37 36.09 2.54
C ALA A 27 26.36 35.11 3.21
N HIS A 28 26.34 35.00 4.55
CA HIS A 28 27.23 34.14 5.33
C HIS A 28 26.55 32.83 5.75
N HIS A 29 25.22 32.83 5.79
CA HIS A 29 24.40 31.70 6.22
C HIS A 29 23.50 31.28 5.05
N PRO A 30 23.95 30.35 4.19
CA PRO A 30 23.17 29.92 3.05
C PRO A 30 21.88 29.22 3.51
N PHE A 31 20.86 29.29 2.68
CA PHE A 31 19.60 28.64 2.95
C PHE A 31 19.76 27.13 3.12
N PRO A 32 19.27 26.54 4.21
CA PRO A 32 19.46 25.12 4.46
C PRO A 32 18.69 24.27 3.45
N HIS A 33 19.10 23.02 3.34
CA HIS A 33 18.33 22.03 2.59
C HIS A 33 17.11 21.63 3.40
N LEU A 34 15.91 21.87 2.83
CA LEU A 34 14.65 21.45 3.45
C LEU A 34 14.24 20.08 2.94
N ALA A 35 13.97 19.16 3.86
CA ALA A 35 13.43 17.85 3.50
C ALA A 35 11.99 17.96 3.00
N SER A 36 11.60 17.05 2.09
CA SER A 36 10.24 17.01 1.56
C SER A 36 9.21 16.75 2.67
N LYS A 37 8.10 17.49 2.66
CA LYS A 37 6.99 17.40 3.61
C LYS A 37 7.34 17.65 5.09
N THR A 38 8.47 18.28 5.36
CA THR A 38 8.83 18.71 6.73
C THR A 38 8.36 20.13 6.96
N LEU A 39 7.67 20.36 8.08
CA LEU A 39 7.17 21.68 8.45
C LEU A 39 8.30 22.61 8.93
N HIS A 40 8.17 23.87 8.61
CA HIS A 40 9.07 24.94 9.04
C HIS A 40 8.25 26.20 9.30
N VAL A 41 8.71 27.05 10.23
CA VAL A 41 8.21 28.43 10.32
C VAL A 41 9.16 29.33 9.55
N GLY A 42 8.62 29.97 8.51
CA GLY A 42 9.31 30.99 7.73
C GLY A 42 8.94 32.37 8.26
N VAL A 43 9.95 33.21 8.46
CA VAL A 43 9.77 34.56 9.03
C VAL A 43 10.48 35.59 8.17
N ARG A 44 9.78 36.61 7.74
CA ARG A 44 10.38 37.77 7.10
C ARG A 44 10.74 38.79 8.18
N LEU A 45 12.01 39.06 8.28
CA LEU A 45 12.61 39.85 9.37
C LEU A 45 13.23 41.15 8.81
N SER A 46 13.28 42.21 9.62
CA SER A 46 14.02 43.42 9.30
C SER A 46 14.95 43.85 10.42
N ARG A 47 16.08 44.42 10.07
CA ARG A 47 17.04 45.07 10.98
C ARG A 47 17.82 46.15 10.25
N LYS A 48 17.86 47.37 10.78
CA LYS A 48 18.63 48.49 10.22
C LYS A 48 18.38 48.72 8.71
N LYS A 49 17.12 48.69 8.25
CA LYS A 49 16.68 48.84 6.85
C LYS A 49 17.06 47.67 5.91
N SER A 50 17.60 46.57 6.43
CA SER A 50 17.85 45.34 5.65
C SER A 50 16.81 44.31 6.02
N GLU A 51 16.40 43.51 5.02
CA GLU A 51 15.48 42.37 5.23
C GLU A 51 16.25 41.05 5.23
N PHE A 52 15.74 40.11 6.00
CA PHE A 52 16.31 38.77 6.16
C PHE A 52 15.21 37.73 6.14
N TRP A 53 15.56 36.52 5.82
CA TRP A 53 14.68 35.37 5.97
C TRP A 53 15.11 34.56 7.20
N GLY A 54 14.22 34.45 8.20
CA GLY A 54 14.37 33.59 9.35
C GLY A 54 13.67 32.25 9.14
N LEU A 55 14.29 31.17 9.58
CA LEU A 55 13.73 29.82 9.54
C LEU A 55 13.77 29.19 10.92
N ILE A 56 12.67 28.57 11.34
CA ILE A 56 12.62 27.72 12.54
C ILE A 56 12.21 26.30 12.07
N PRO A 57 13.13 25.34 12.05
CA PRO A 57 12.79 23.96 11.78
C PRO A 57 12.05 23.34 12.97
N MET A 58 11.14 22.39 12.70
CA MET A 58 10.52 21.59 13.76
C MET A 58 11.60 20.73 14.45
N PRO A 59 11.78 20.85 15.78
CA PRO A 59 12.75 20.04 16.51
C PRO A 59 12.24 18.59 16.61
N PRO A 60 12.99 17.58 16.11
CA PRO A 60 12.53 16.21 16.03
C PRO A 60 12.34 15.51 17.39
N SER A 61 12.90 16.11 18.45
CA SER A 61 12.78 15.62 19.83
C SER A 61 11.54 16.12 20.58
N VAL A 62 10.78 17.05 20.00
CA VAL A 62 9.54 17.58 20.58
C VAL A 62 8.35 16.94 19.86
N PRO A 63 7.34 16.44 20.60
CA PRO A 63 6.13 15.90 19.99
C PRO A 63 5.42 16.91 19.09
N GLU A 64 4.85 16.44 17.98
CA GLU A 64 4.08 17.27 17.04
C GLU A 64 2.83 17.89 17.68
N LEU A 65 2.27 17.24 18.69
CA LEU A 65 1.14 17.73 19.49
C LEU A 65 1.54 17.96 20.92
N LEU A 66 1.21 19.12 21.44
CA LEU A 66 1.36 19.47 22.84
C LEU A 66 0.00 19.39 23.53
N PHE A 67 -0.16 18.39 24.39
CA PHE A 67 -1.40 18.21 25.15
C PHE A 67 -1.46 19.16 26.33
N LEU A 68 -2.60 19.82 26.47
CA LEU A 68 -2.90 20.74 27.55
C LEU A 68 -3.74 20.03 28.62
N PRO A 69 -3.78 20.54 29.86
CA PRO A 69 -4.65 20.00 30.90
C PRO A 69 -6.10 19.89 30.41
N GLU A 70 -6.72 18.74 30.70
CA GLU A 70 -8.12 18.50 30.36
C GLU A 70 -9.01 19.52 31.08
N GLN A 71 -10.02 20.03 30.38
CA GLN A 71 -10.97 20.99 30.93
C GLN A 71 -12.39 20.58 30.55
N ASN A 72 -13.25 20.41 31.56
CA ASN A 72 -14.64 19.99 31.37
C ASN A 72 -14.80 18.70 30.54
N GLY A 73 -13.91 17.74 30.70
CA GLY A 73 -13.92 16.49 29.94
C GLY A 73 -13.50 16.68 28.47
N ILE A 74 -12.92 17.81 28.09
CA ILE A 74 -12.43 18.08 26.73
C ILE A 74 -10.91 17.92 26.71
N CYS A 75 -10.43 16.98 25.89
CA CYS A 75 -9.03 16.84 25.60
C CYS A 75 -8.59 17.99 24.68
N ARG A 76 -7.62 18.76 25.12
CA ARG A 76 -7.10 19.93 24.40
C ARG A 76 -5.67 19.71 23.99
N TYR A 77 -5.34 20.12 22.78
CA TYR A 77 -3.98 20.08 22.27
C TYR A 77 -3.72 21.29 21.38
N VAL A 78 -2.46 21.60 21.17
CA VAL A 78 -1.99 22.58 20.20
C VAL A 78 -0.90 21.95 19.34
N PRO A 79 -0.94 22.08 18.01
CA PRO A 79 0.15 21.66 17.14
C PRO A 79 1.43 22.45 17.46
N LEU A 80 2.59 21.78 17.38
CA LEU A 80 3.87 22.41 17.67
C LEU A 80 4.16 23.57 16.73
N GLU A 81 3.82 23.45 15.45
CA GLU A 81 3.99 24.52 14.45
C GLU A 81 3.25 25.81 14.82
N GLU A 82 2.08 25.70 15.44
CA GLU A 82 1.31 26.89 15.88
C GLU A 82 1.99 27.56 17.07
N VAL A 83 2.58 26.79 17.96
CA VAL A 83 3.36 27.34 19.08
C VAL A 83 4.63 28.03 18.58
N LEU A 84 5.34 27.42 17.64
CA LEU A 84 6.53 28.03 17.04
C LEU A 84 6.19 29.28 16.23
N LEU A 85 5.09 29.26 15.49
CA LEU A 85 4.59 30.44 14.76
C LEU A 85 4.25 31.58 15.72
N PHE A 86 3.56 31.29 16.84
CA PHE A 86 3.17 32.27 17.83
C PHE A 86 4.40 32.91 18.48
N TYR A 87 5.40 32.13 18.90
CA TYR A 87 6.60 32.62 19.58
C TYR A 87 7.78 32.97 18.65
N ALA A 88 7.58 33.00 17.34
CA ALA A 88 8.64 33.31 16.38
C ALA A 88 9.31 34.67 16.64
N ASP A 89 8.53 35.66 17.10
CA ASP A 89 9.04 36.99 17.45
C ASP A 89 10.04 36.93 18.63
N SER A 90 9.80 36.08 19.60
CA SER A 90 10.70 35.89 20.74
C SER A 90 11.95 35.06 20.40
N VAL A 91 11.86 34.22 19.35
CA VAL A 91 13.02 33.49 18.82
C VAL A 91 13.98 34.42 18.08
N PHE A 92 13.43 35.41 17.37
CA PHE A 92 14.20 36.41 16.61
C PHE A 92 14.17 37.80 17.27
N GLU A 93 14.22 37.91 18.58
CA GLU A 93 14.08 39.14 19.35
C GLU A 93 15.02 40.31 18.95
N MET A 94 16.15 40.00 18.29
CA MET A 94 17.08 41.00 17.75
C MET A 94 16.62 41.62 16.41
N TYR A 95 15.52 41.16 15.85
CA TYR A 95 14.93 41.56 14.57
C TYR A 95 13.49 41.99 14.76
N SER A 96 12.98 42.82 13.85
CA SER A 96 11.55 43.09 13.76
C SER A 96 10.90 42.11 12.80
N THR A 97 9.93 41.35 13.25
CA THR A 97 9.15 40.43 12.41
C THR A 97 8.18 41.23 11.54
N LEU A 98 8.25 41.07 10.23
CA LEU A 98 7.36 41.66 9.26
C LEU A 98 6.21 40.73 8.89
N GLU A 99 6.52 39.48 8.62
CA GLU A 99 5.55 38.39 8.31
C GLU A 99 6.08 37.07 8.83
N LYS A 100 5.17 36.13 9.11
CA LYS A 100 5.50 34.77 9.51
C LYS A 100 4.45 33.79 9.02
N VAL A 101 4.87 32.59 8.64
CA VAL A 101 4.00 31.55 8.09
C VAL A 101 4.59 30.16 8.36
N VAL A 102 3.74 29.18 8.65
CA VAL A 102 4.14 27.77 8.59
C VAL A 102 4.15 27.33 7.14
N PHE A 103 5.17 26.64 6.73
CA PHE A 103 5.27 26.12 5.37
C PHE A 103 5.94 24.76 5.30
N CYS A 104 5.69 24.04 4.23
CA CYS A 104 6.46 22.88 3.84
C CYS A 104 6.71 22.86 2.33
N VAL A 105 7.71 22.10 1.92
CA VAL A 105 8.05 21.89 0.51
C VAL A 105 7.79 20.45 0.12
N THR A 106 7.27 20.23 -1.09
CA THR A 106 7.24 18.91 -1.71
C THR A 106 8.28 18.90 -2.83
N ARG A 107 9.20 17.94 -2.78
CA ARG A 107 10.21 17.74 -3.80
C ARG A 107 9.74 16.73 -4.83
N ASN A 108 10.23 16.86 -6.04
CA ASN A 108 10.03 15.85 -7.07
C ASN A 108 10.47 14.48 -6.53
N ALA A 109 9.65 13.47 -6.77
CA ALA A 109 9.93 12.10 -6.36
C ALA A 109 10.15 11.16 -7.56
N ASP A 110 9.92 11.66 -8.78
CA ASP A 110 10.11 10.89 -10.00
C ASP A 110 11.60 10.96 -10.39
N ILE A 111 12.28 9.89 -10.06
CA ILE A 111 13.58 9.57 -10.62
C ILE A 111 13.35 8.35 -11.49
N ASN A 112 13.71 8.46 -12.75
CA ASN A 112 13.68 7.34 -13.67
C ASN A 112 14.94 6.51 -13.41
N PRO A 113 14.84 5.22 -13.07
CA PRO A 113 16.02 4.37 -12.95
C PRO A 113 16.86 4.31 -14.21
N ASP A 114 16.30 4.69 -15.36
CA ASP A 114 16.92 4.58 -16.68
C ASP A 114 17.91 5.72 -17.01
N ASP A 115 17.98 6.77 -16.19
CA ASP A 115 18.77 7.96 -16.51
C ASP A 115 20.30 7.74 -16.43
N GLU A 116 20.80 6.65 -15.79
CA GLU A 116 22.22 6.25 -15.83
C GLU A 116 22.38 4.71 -15.78
N PRO A 117 22.48 4.01 -16.92
CA PRO A 117 22.56 2.55 -16.95
C PRO A 117 23.92 1.97 -16.54
N PHE A 118 24.99 2.77 -16.52
CA PHE A 118 26.35 2.24 -16.30
C PHE A 118 27.12 3.03 -15.25
N ALA A 119 27.98 2.33 -14.50
CA ALA A 119 29.01 2.95 -13.69
C ALA A 119 29.97 3.77 -14.58
N PRO A 120 30.71 4.77 -14.03
CA PRO A 120 31.71 5.53 -14.80
C PRO A 120 32.78 4.68 -15.47
N ASP A 121 32.96 3.43 -15.02
CA ASP A 121 33.90 2.43 -15.60
C ASP A 121 33.23 1.47 -16.59
N GLY A 122 31.97 1.71 -16.98
CA GLY A 122 31.24 0.91 -17.96
C GLY A 122 30.70 -0.41 -17.43
N ARG A 123 30.72 -0.67 -16.09
CA ARG A 123 30.13 -1.87 -15.49
C ARG A 123 28.65 -1.65 -15.22
N GLU A 124 27.88 -2.71 -15.36
CA GLU A 124 26.48 -2.73 -14.96
C GLU A 124 26.39 -2.61 -13.42
N ILE A 125 25.66 -1.60 -12.94
CA ILE A 125 25.46 -1.39 -11.51
C ILE A 125 24.33 -2.30 -11.06
N ASP A 126 24.54 -3.06 -9.98
CA ASP A 126 23.51 -3.83 -9.30
C ASP A 126 22.29 -2.93 -8.98
N LEU A 127 21.07 -3.43 -9.21
CA LEU A 127 19.81 -2.69 -9.03
C LEU A 127 19.67 -2.15 -7.59
N ARG A 128 20.17 -2.85 -6.57
CA ARG A 128 20.18 -2.39 -5.19
C ARG A 128 21.05 -1.14 -5.04
N ALA A 129 22.30 -1.19 -5.49
CA ALA A 129 23.23 -0.04 -5.43
C ALA A 129 22.67 1.16 -6.23
N LYS A 130 22.03 0.90 -7.37
CA LYS A 130 21.30 1.90 -8.15
C LYS A 130 20.16 2.53 -7.34
N MET A 131 19.35 1.73 -6.67
CA MET A 131 18.25 2.23 -5.83
C MET A 131 18.74 3.03 -4.63
N GLU A 132 19.81 2.62 -3.97
CA GLU A 132 20.40 3.38 -2.86
C GLU A 132 20.93 4.75 -3.33
N LYS A 133 21.59 4.79 -4.50
CA LYS A 133 22.04 6.06 -5.13
C LYS A 133 20.83 6.95 -5.41
N LEU A 134 19.80 6.40 -6.06
CA LEU A 134 18.55 7.09 -6.38
C LEU A 134 17.85 7.64 -5.12
N LEU A 135 17.76 6.88 -4.03
CA LEU A 135 17.18 7.34 -2.77
C LEU A 135 17.98 8.50 -2.16
N ARG A 136 19.30 8.49 -2.28
CA ARG A 136 20.16 9.62 -1.86
C ARG A 136 19.93 10.86 -2.72
N GLU A 137 19.85 10.70 -4.03
CA GLU A 137 19.63 11.80 -4.99
C GLU A 137 18.20 12.37 -4.87
N ARG A 138 17.19 11.53 -4.64
CA ARG A 138 15.79 11.92 -4.42
C ARG A 138 15.65 13.00 -3.35
N ARG A 139 16.47 12.96 -2.32
CA ARG A 139 16.47 13.99 -1.27
C ARG A 139 16.88 15.37 -1.78
N ARG A 140 17.57 15.46 -2.92
CA ARG A 140 18.12 16.70 -3.49
C ARG A 140 17.34 17.23 -4.70
N LEU A 141 16.29 16.51 -5.14
CA LEU A 141 15.52 16.93 -6.32
C LEU A 141 14.85 18.29 -6.10
N CYS A 142 14.50 18.95 -7.21
CA CYS A 142 13.86 20.26 -7.20
C CYS A 142 12.55 20.27 -6.39
N VAL A 143 12.23 21.41 -5.82
CA VAL A 143 10.92 21.64 -5.19
C VAL A 143 9.89 21.80 -6.30
N VAL A 144 8.78 21.08 -6.19
CA VAL A 144 7.65 21.15 -7.15
C VAL A 144 6.41 21.79 -6.55
N ARG A 145 6.35 21.95 -5.22
CA ARG A 145 5.23 22.54 -4.52
C ARG A 145 5.69 23.13 -3.18
N VAL A 146 5.16 24.30 -2.86
CA VAL A 146 5.24 24.93 -1.53
C VAL A 146 3.82 25.08 -0.98
N GLU A 147 3.60 24.65 0.24
CA GLU A 147 2.34 24.77 0.94
C GLU A 147 2.52 25.73 2.12
N LEU A 148 1.59 26.68 2.25
CA LEU A 148 1.59 27.73 3.27
C LEU A 148 0.35 27.61 4.15
N SER A 149 0.48 27.84 5.46
CA SER A 149 -0.65 27.84 6.39
C SER A 149 -1.52 29.10 6.31
N ALA A 150 -1.01 30.16 5.70
CA ALA A 150 -1.72 31.41 5.55
C ALA A 150 -1.26 32.16 4.28
N PRO A 151 -2.07 33.08 3.74
CA PRO A 151 -1.64 34.00 2.70
C PRO A 151 -0.46 34.88 3.16
N ILE A 152 0.45 35.15 2.23
CA ILE A 152 1.61 36.01 2.46
C ILE A 152 1.66 37.15 1.45
N SER A 153 2.42 38.20 1.73
CA SER A 153 2.61 39.31 0.78
C SER A 153 3.29 38.85 -0.51
N GLY A 154 3.06 39.55 -1.61
CA GLY A 154 3.73 39.29 -2.89
C GLY A 154 5.26 39.34 -2.77
N HIS A 155 5.78 40.20 -1.89
CA HIS A 155 7.22 40.29 -1.62
C HIS A 155 7.75 39.03 -0.93
N PHE A 156 7.04 38.51 0.05
CA PHE A 156 7.44 37.25 0.72
C PHE A 156 7.26 36.03 -0.21
N ALA A 157 6.20 36.00 -1.01
CA ALA A 157 6.01 34.99 -2.04
C ALA A 157 7.15 34.98 -3.07
N GLU A 158 7.68 36.17 -3.44
CA GLU A 158 8.80 36.28 -4.36
C GLU A 158 10.10 35.67 -3.78
N LEU A 159 10.31 35.75 -2.46
CA LEU A 159 11.44 35.08 -1.80
C LEU A 159 11.33 33.55 -1.93
N PHE A 160 10.12 32.98 -1.76
CA PHE A 160 9.88 31.55 -1.99
C PHE A 160 10.14 31.16 -3.45
N ARG A 161 9.60 31.94 -4.41
CA ARG A 161 9.80 31.67 -5.85
C ARG A 161 11.26 31.63 -6.23
N LYS A 162 12.01 32.67 -5.86
CA LYS A 162 13.44 32.78 -6.16
C LYS A 162 14.26 31.68 -5.49
N ARG A 163 13.90 31.34 -4.25
CA ARG A 163 14.66 30.36 -3.46
C ARG A 163 14.51 28.93 -3.97
N PHE A 164 13.31 28.57 -4.37
CA PHE A 164 13.01 27.21 -4.79
C PHE A 164 12.91 27.04 -6.30
N ASP A 165 13.13 28.12 -7.06
CA ASP A 165 13.01 28.12 -8.51
C ASP A 165 11.65 27.58 -8.99
N ILE A 166 10.57 28.18 -8.45
CA ILE A 166 9.18 27.78 -8.70
C ILE A 166 8.34 28.95 -9.20
N SER A 167 7.26 28.63 -9.93
CA SER A 167 6.24 29.61 -10.32
C SER A 167 5.27 29.92 -9.18
N GLY A 168 4.47 30.96 -9.35
CA GLY A 168 3.40 31.28 -8.39
C GLY A 168 2.33 30.19 -8.29
N GLU A 169 2.09 29.44 -9.36
CA GLU A 169 1.12 28.35 -9.41
C GLU A 169 1.52 27.12 -8.56
N GLN A 170 2.80 27.06 -8.17
CA GLN A 170 3.32 26.00 -7.31
C GLN A 170 3.27 26.37 -5.81
N ILE A 171 2.74 27.54 -5.47
CA ILE A 171 2.52 27.98 -4.10
C ILE A 171 1.04 27.80 -3.76
N PHE A 172 0.75 26.94 -2.80
CA PHE A 172 -0.60 26.62 -2.34
C PHE A 172 -0.81 27.14 -0.92
N VAL A 173 -1.97 27.74 -0.66
CA VAL A 173 -2.35 28.25 0.66
C VAL A 173 -3.47 27.37 1.21
N SER A 174 -3.28 26.81 2.41
CA SER A 174 -4.26 26.03 3.14
C SER A 174 -4.54 26.71 4.48
N CYS A 175 -5.64 27.48 4.55
CA CYS A 175 -6.03 28.21 5.77
C CYS A 175 -6.98 27.41 6.67
N GLU A 176 -7.61 26.37 6.14
CA GLU A 176 -8.70 25.65 6.83
C GLU A 176 -8.25 24.36 7.52
N ALA A 177 -7.05 23.87 7.19
CA ALA A 177 -6.51 22.63 7.75
C ALA A 177 -5.00 22.76 7.99
N PRO A 178 -4.45 22.04 9.00
CA PRO A 178 -3.02 21.93 9.18
C PRO A 178 -2.33 21.37 7.92
N LEU A 179 -1.10 21.80 7.65
CA LEU A 179 -0.33 21.34 6.49
C LEU A 179 0.11 19.88 6.61
N CYS A 180 0.21 19.36 7.82
CA CYS A 180 0.49 17.97 8.13
C CYS A 180 -0.54 17.44 9.10
N MET A 181 -1.13 16.26 8.78
CA MET A 181 -2.15 15.61 9.60
C MET A 181 -1.67 14.26 10.17
N ASP A 182 -0.38 13.95 10.07
CA ASP A 182 0.17 12.64 10.48
C ASP A 182 -0.03 12.39 11.98
N TYR A 183 -0.06 13.44 12.79
CA TYR A 183 -0.38 13.36 14.21
C TYR A 183 -1.77 12.77 14.50
N ALA A 184 -2.69 12.80 13.54
CA ALA A 184 -4.05 12.26 13.73
C ALA A 184 -4.04 10.75 14.03
N PHE A 185 -3.02 10.02 13.57
CA PHE A 185 -2.87 8.60 13.87
C PHE A 185 -2.55 8.32 15.34
N SER A 186 -1.90 9.26 16.04
CA SER A 186 -1.54 9.12 17.46
C SER A 186 -2.56 9.73 18.43
N LEU A 187 -3.51 10.55 17.95
CA LEU A 187 -4.48 11.24 18.80
C LEU A 187 -5.24 10.29 19.74
N GLY A 188 -5.63 9.12 19.24
CA GLY A 188 -6.35 8.13 20.02
C GLY A 188 -5.59 7.63 21.25
N GLU A 189 -4.25 7.61 21.21
CA GLU A 189 -3.39 7.13 22.30
C GLU A 189 -3.42 8.09 23.50
N HIS A 190 -3.72 9.36 23.28
CA HIS A 190 -3.75 10.42 24.28
C HIS A 190 -5.17 10.67 24.85
N LEU A 191 -6.18 9.96 24.34
CA LEU A 191 -7.53 10.08 24.88
C LEU A 191 -7.71 9.19 26.12
N PRO A 192 -8.51 9.61 27.11
CA PRO A 192 -8.99 8.74 28.18
C PRO A 192 -9.58 7.46 27.60
N GLU A 193 -9.34 6.31 28.27
CA GLU A 193 -9.72 4.98 27.76
C GLU A 193 -11.20 4.88 27.40
N ALA A 194 -12.08 5.43 28.25
CA ALA A 194 -13.53 5.44 28.01
C ALA A 194 -13.91 6.20 26.71
N ARG A 195 -13.23 7.31 26.41
CA ARG A 195 -13.45 8.07 25.18
C ARG A 195 -12.86 7.37 23.97
N ARG A 196 -11.65 6.83 24.09
CA ARG A 196 -11.04 6.03 23.04
C ARG A 196 -11.91 4.85 22.65
N ALA A 197 -12.45 4.12 23.64
CA ALA A 197 -13.37 3.02 23.41
C ALA A 197 -14.67 3.44 22.71
N ALA A 198 -15.20 4.64 23.02
CA ALA A 198 -16.41 5.18 22.38
C ALA A 198 -16.18 5.66 20.92
N LEU A 199 -14.95 6.06 20.58
CA LEU A 199 -14.59 6.63 19.27
C LEU A 199 -13.86 5.64 18.35
N SER A 200 -13.54 4.46 18.85
CA SER A 200 -12.84 3.42 18.10
C SER A 200 -13.70 2.16 17.98
N ASP A 201 -13.55 1.45 16.88
CA ASP A 201 -14.11 0.11 16.79
C ASP A 201 -13.52 -0.79 17.89
N PRO A 202 -14.30 -1.70 18.49
CA PRO A 202 -13.76 -2.69 19.42
C PRO A 202 -12.60 -3.46 18.79
N PRO A 203 -11.53 -3.78 19.52
CA PRO A 203 -10.42 -4.57 18.98
C PRO A 203 -10.93 -5.86 18.33
N PHE A 204 -10.49 -6.10 17.09
CA PHE A 204 -10.83 -7.34 16.39
C PHE A 204 -9.69 -8.35 16.55
N THR A 205 -10.03 -9.54 17.06
CA THR A 205 -9.09 -10.65 17.20
C THR A 205 -9.33 -11.63 16.04
N PRO A 206 -8.36 -11.83 15.14
CA PRO A 206 -8.47 -12.81 14.08
C PRO A 206 -8.72 -14.22 14.63
N GLN A 207 -9.64 -14.93 14.02
CA GLN A 207 -10.02 -16.27 14.44
C GLN A 207 -9.06 -17.33 13.89
N GLN A 208 -9.11 -18.52 14.45
CA GLN A 208 -8.48 -19.71 13.86
C GLN A 208 -9.10 -19.96 12.48
N PRO A 209 -8.30 -20.28 11.43
CA PRO A 209 -8.85 -20.62 10.13
C PRO A 209 -9.86 -21.77 10.20
N ALA A 210 -11.05 -21.57 9.63
CA ALA A 210 -12.14 -22.54 9.70
C ALA A 210 -11.83 -23.89 9.05
N MET A 211 -10.92 -23.88 8.05
CA MET A 211 -10.48 -25.11 7.36
C MET A 211 -9.26 -25.77 8.00
N LEU A 212 -8.82 -25.35 9.19
CA LEU A 212 -7.65 -25.90 9.86
C LEU A 212 -7.99 -26.22 11.33
N LEU A 213 -7.75 -27.45 11.75
CA LEU A 213 -7.96 -27.83 13.15
C LEU A 213 -6.93 -27.14 14.06
N PRO A 214 -7.28 -26.82 15.31
CA PRO A 214 -6.34 -26.23 16.27
C PRO A 214 -5.07 -27.10 16.40
N GLY A 215 -3.90 -26.47 16.26
CA GLY A 215 -2.61 -27.14 16.32
C GLY A 215 -2.23 -27.97 15.08
N GLN A 216 -3.10 -28.05 14.08
CA GLN A 216 -2.78 -28.74 12.83
C GLN A 216 -1.79 -27.94 11.99
N SER A 217 -0.78 -28.62 11.45
CA SER A 217 0.16 -28.04 10.49
C SER A 217 -0.55 -27.68 9.18
N LEU A 218 -0.43 -26.42 8.76
CA LEU A 218 -0.93 -25.95 7.46
C LEU A 218 -0.21 -26.67 6.31
N LEU A 219 1.13 -26.84 6.41
CA LEU A 219 1.95 -27.54 5.42
C LEU A 219 1.46 -28.98 5.19
N ARG A 220 1.26 -29.73 6.29
CA ARG A 220 0.85 -31.13 6.22
C ARG A 220 -0.63 -31.31 5.85
N ALA A 221 -1.47 -30.37 6.22
CA ALA A 221 -2.88 -30.36 5.82
C ALA A 221 -3.05 -30.07 4.32
N ALA A 222 -2.25 -29.13 3.77
CA ALA A 222 -2.27 -28.79 2.35
C ALA A 222 -1.87 -29.93 1.42
N LEU A 223 -1.05 -30.90 1.89
CA LEU A 223 -0.74 -32.10 1.13
C LEU A 223 -1.94 -33.05 0.91
N LYS A 224 -3.02 -32.84 1.69
CA LYS A 224 -4.21 -33.70 1.67
C LYS A 224 -5.42 -33.05 1.01
N ARG A 225 -5.54 -31.74 1.10
CA ARG A 225 -6.64 -30.94 0.54
C ARG A 225 -6.26 -29.48 0.39
N ASP A 226 -6.94 -28.76 -0.48
CA ASP A 226 -6.83 -27.31 -0.58
C ASP A 226 -7.32 -26.63 0.71
N LEU A 227 -6.63 -25.57 1.11
CA LEU A 227 -6.95 -24.77 2.30
C LEU A 227 -7.10 -23.32 1.93
N PHE A 228 -8.02 -22.65 2.61
CA PHE A 228 -8.34 -21.25 2.37
C PHE A 228 -8.16 -20.43 3.65
N LEU A 229 -7.58 -19.25 3.51
CA LEU A 229 -7.39 -18.28 4.58
C LEU A 229 -8.00 -16.95 4.16
N SER A 230 -8.74 -16.31 5.06
CA SER A 230 -9.42 -15.04 4.83
C SER A 230 -9.02 -14.00 5.87
N TYR A 231 -8.14 -13.08 5.52
CA TYR A 231 -7.68 -12.00 6.39
C TYR A 231 -8.63 -10.79 6.34
N PRO A 232 -8.77 -10.02 7.42
CA PRO A 232 -8.23 -10.16 8.77
C PRO A 232 -9.08 -11.06 9.66
N TYR A 233 -10.14 -11.66 9.12
CA TYR A 233 -11.09 -12.48 9.89
C TYR A 233 -10.45 -13.72 10.47
N GLU A 234 -9.57 -14.35 9.70
CA GLU A 234 -8.73 -15.45 10.11
C GLU A 234 -7.27 -14.99 10.27
N SER A 235 -6.54 -15.67 11.17
CA SER A 235 -5.15 -15.32 11.48
C SER A 235 -4.19 -15.68 10.35
N MET A 236 -3.20 -14.80 10.08
CA MET A 236 -2.06 -15.09 9.21
C MET A 236 -1.02 -16.00 9.89
N GLU A 237 -1.09 -16.19 11.21
CA GLU A 237 -0.10 -16.98 11.96
C GLU A 237 0.10 -18.41 11.42
N PRO A 238 -0.93 -19.16 10.97
CA PRO A 238 -0.74 -20.47 10.36
C PRO A 238 0.17 -20.47 9.13
N PHE A 239 0.11 -19.41 8.29
CA PHE A 239 1.04 -19.26 7.17
C PHE A 239 2.48 -19.04 7.66
N LEU A 240 2.69 -18.19 8.66
CA LEU A 240 4.01 -17.97 9.24
C LEU A 240 4.56 -19.25 9.87
N GLN A 241 3.72 -20.02 10.58
CA GLN A 241 4.10 -21.31 11.14
C GLN A 241 4.41 -22.34 10.04
N MET A 242 3.72 -22.30 8.90
CA MET A 242 4.02 -23.14 7.74
C MET A 242 5.45 -22.90 7.23
N VAL A 243 5.86 -21.64 7.10
CA VAL A 243 7.22 -21.30 6.67
C VAL A 243 8.25 -21.69 7.74
N ARG A 244 7.94 -21.45 9.02
CA ARG A 244 8.79 -21.90 10.15
C ARG A 244 8.95 -23.42 10.20
N GLU A 245 7.87 -24.16 10.00
CA GLU A 245 7.91 -25.63 9.91
C GLU A 245 8.78 -26.07 8.73
N ALA A 246 8.58 -25.46 7.56
CA ALA A 246 9.36 -25.76 6.36
C ALA A 246 10.86 -25.47 6.55
N ALA A 247 11.22 -24.43 7.31
CA ALA A 247 12.61 -24.12 7.62
C ALA A 247 13.31 -25.24 8.42
N ASN A 248 12.57 -25.99 9.24
CA ASN A 248 13.12 -27.00 10.13
C ASN A 248 12.87 -28.45 9.67
N ALA A 249 11.91 -28.67 8.77
CA ALA A 249 11.51 -29.99 8.34
C ALA A 249 12.59 -30.64 7.44
N PRO A 250 13.08 -31.87 7.77
CA PRO A 250 14.18 -32.48 7.02
C PRO A 250 13.79 -32.90 5.59
N ASP A 251 12.51 -33.12 5.33
CA ASP A 251 11.96 -33.48 4.02
C ASP A 251 11.74 -32.26 3.10
N VAL A 252 11.78 -31.02 3.62
CA VAL A 252 11.72 -29.81 2.81
C VAL A 252 13.08 -29.52 2.18
N LEU A 253 13.08 -29.28 0.88
CA LEU A 253 14.28 -29.03 0.07
C LEU A 253 14.45 -27.54 -0.25
N SER A 254 13.35 -26.84 -0.59
CA SER A 254 13.42 -25.45 -0.98
C SER A 254 12.19 -24.64 -0.58
N ILE A 255 12.41 -23.35 -0.40
CA ILE A 255 11.37 -22.34 -0.20
C ILE A 255 11.62 -21.21 -1.20
N ARG A 256 10.62 -20.88 -2.01
CA ARG A 256 10.68 -19.76 -2.97
C ARG A 256 9.51 -18.83 -2.71
N ILE A 257 9.77 -17.52 -2.61
CA ILE A 257 8.73 -16.55 -2.23
C ILE A 257 8.94 -15.22 -2.91
N THR A 258 7.83 -14.52 -3.24
CA THR A 258 7.86 -13.14 -3.70
C THR A 258 7.60 -12.19 -2.53
N ILE A 259 8.30 -11.07 -2.45
CA ILE A 259 8.14 -10.06 -1.42
C ILE A 259 7.95 -8.68 -2.07
N TYR A 260 6.83 -8.04 -1.76
CA TYR A 260 6.55 -6.66 -2.18
C TYR A 260 6.66 -5.67 -1.02
N ARG A 261 6.07 -5.98 0.14
CA ARG A 261 6.09 -5.18 1.36
C ARG A 261 6.14 -6.05 2.58
N LEU A 262 7.05 -5.74 3.49
CA LEU A 262 7.21 -6.38 4.79
C LEU A 262 6.99 -5.40 5.94
N ALA A 263 6.63 -5.91 7.09
CA ALA A 263 6.68 -5.14 8.33
C ALA A 263 8.14 -4.83 8.71
N ARG A 264 8.38 -3.74 9.45
CA ARG A 264 9.73 -3.40 9.95
C ARG A 264 10.35 -4.47 10.86
N LYS A 265 9.51 -5.30 11.49
CA LYS A 265 9.91 -6.49 12.25
C LYS A 265 9.09 -7.65 11.68
N ALA A 266 9.61 -8.34 10.67
CA ALA A 266 8.92 -9.40 9.95
C ALA A 266 9.45 -10.76 10.37
N LYS A 267 8.66 -11.54 11.12
CA LYS A 267 8.98 -12.94 11.48
C LYS A 267 9.25 -13.81 10.24
N LEU A 268 8.58 -13.51 9.13
CA LEU A 268 8.79 -14.22 7.88
C LEU A 268 10.26 -14.20 7.45
N VAL A 269 10.94 -13.07 7.56
CA VAL A 269 12.37 -12.96 7.21
C VAL A 269 13.22 -13.83 8.15
N ASP A 270 12.94 -13.79 9.46
CA ASP A 270 13.64 -14.64 10.43
C ASP A 270 13.53 -16.14 10.06
N TYR A 271 12.35 -16.58 9.60
CA TYR A 271 12.13 -17.97 9.20
C TYR A 271 12.80 -18.32 7.88
N LEU A 272 12.87 -17.40 6.92
CA LEU A 272 13.60 -17.60 5.66
C LEU A 272 15.10 -17.67 5.89
N CYS A 273 15.67 -16.80 6.75
CA CYS A 273 17.06 -16.87 7.15
C CYS A 273 17.37 -18.21 7.82
N ALA A 274 16.57 -18.63 8.81
CA ALA A 274 16.72 -19.92 9.48
C ALA A 274 16.61 -21.10 8.50
N ALA A 275 15.77 -21.01 7.46
CA ALA A 275 15.69 -22.04 6.43
C ALA A 275 16.99 -22.17 5.64
N ALA A 276 17.59 -21.05 5.23
CA ALA A 276 18.87 -21.05 4.52
C ALA A 276 20.02 -21.57 5.41
N GLU A 277 20.08 -21.13 6.66
CA GLU A 277 21.05 -21.61 7.67
C GLU A 277 20.91 -23.11 7.94
N ASN A 278 19.67 -23.67 7.85
CA ASN A 278 19.39 -25.10 7.94
C ASN A 278 19.64 -25.85 6.62
N GLY A 279 20.28 -25.24 5.63
CA GLY A 279 20.67 -25.85 4.36
C GLY A 279 19.56 -26.02 3.34
N LYS A 280 18.43 -25.30 3.47
CA LYS A 280 17.39 -25.27 2.44
C LYS A 280 17.77 -24.33 1.30
N ASP A 281 17.35 -24.64 0.06
CA ASP A 281 17.47 -23.73 -1.07
C ASP A 281 16.38 -22.65 -0.97
N VAL A 282 16.75 -21.46 -0.47
CA VAL A 282 15.81 -20.36 -0.28
C VAL A 282 16.02 -19.32 -1.37
N THR A 283 14.97 -19.04 -2.15
CA THR A 283 14.96 -17.99 -3.17
C THR A 283 13.89 -16.95 -2.84
N VAL A 284 14.30 -15.69 -2.73
CA VAL A 284 13.42 -14.57 -2.43
C VAL A 284 13.45 -13.57 -3.59
N LEU A 285 12.32 -13.39 -4.26
CA LEU A 285 12.13 -12.38 -5.27
C LEU A 285 11.55 -11.13 -4.62
N ILE A 286 12.37 -10.08 -4.43
CA ILE A 286 12.00 -8.87 -3.70
C ILE A 286 11.84 -7.68 -4.65
N GLU A 287 10.76 -6.90 -4.49
CA GLU A 287 10.52 -5.66 -5.24
C GLU A 287 11.12 -4.46 -4.50
N LEU A 288 12.25 -3.95 -4.99
CA LEU A 288 12.93 -2.80 -4.37
C LEU A 288 12.21 -1.47 -4.57
N ARG A 289 11.36 -1.34 -5.59
CA ARG A 289 10.61 -0.13 -5.93
C ARG A 289 9.21 -0.09 -5.31
N ALA A 290 9.02 -0.79 -4.19
CA ALA A 290 7.78 -0.69 -3.41
C ALA A 290 7.70 0.70 -2.79
N ARG A 291 6.83 1.56 -3.31
CA ARG A 291 6.72 2.99 -2.94
C ARG A 291 6.60 3.16 -1.42
N PHE A 292 7.48 3.98 -0.82
CA PHE A 292 7.65 4.25 0.62
C PHE A 292 8.25 3.11 1.47
N ASP A 293 8.52 1.94 0.88
CA ASP A 293 9.16 0.80 1.56
C ASP A 293 10.53 0.45 0.94
N GLU A 294 11.05 1.30 0.04
CA GLU A 294 12.28 1.05 -0.71
C GLU A 294 13.46 0.75 0.23
N GLN A 295 13.71 1.62 1.23
CA GLN A 295 14.80 1.42 2.18
C GLN A 295 14.60 0.16 3.03
N ASN A 296 13.38 -0.08 3.52
CA ASN A 296 13.08 -1.27 4.31
C ASN A 296 13.30 -2.57 3.51
N ASN A 297 12.98 -2.56 2.21
CA ASN A 297 13.20 -3.73 1.35
C ASN A 297 14.69 -3.93 1.01
N ILE A 298 15.47 -2.85 0.90
CA ILE A 298 16.93 -2.92 0.78
C ILE A 298 17.53 -3.57 2.03
N ASP A 299 17.21 -3.06 3.22
CA ASP A 299 17.74 -3.56 4.50
C ASP A 299 17.41 -5.06 4.69
N TRP A 300 16.19 -5.50 4.30
CA TRP A 300 15.80 -6.90 4.35
C TRP A 300 16.52 -7.76 3.31
N SER A 301 16.81 -7.22 2.12
CA SER A 301 17.55 -7.96 1.10
C SER A 301 18.97 -8.29 1.55
N GLU A 302 19.65 -7.35 2.18
CA GLU A 302 20.99 -7.55 2.76
C GLU A 302 20.98 -8.66 3.80
N ARG A 303 20.04 -8.61 4.75
CA ARG A 303 19.93 -9.63 5.79
C ARG A 303 19.65 -11.02 5.24
N LEU A 304 18.82 -11.14 4.20
CA LEU A 304 18.53 -12.42 3.54
C LEU A 304 19.77 -12.98 2.82
N GLU A 305 20.53 -12.13 2.13
CA GLU A 305 21.78 -12.51 1.46
C GLU A 305 22.84 -12.96 2.47
N GLU A 306 23.02 -12.24 3.58
CA GLU A 306 23.93 -12.59 4.66
C GLU A 306 23.61 -13.98 5.28
N ALA A 307 22.32 -14.34 5.35
CA ALA A 307 21.89 -15.66 5.82
C ALA A 307 22.03 -16.77 4.76
N GLY A 308 22.45 -16.45 3.54
CA GLY A 308 22.64 -17.41 2.44
C GLY A 308 21.41 -17.63 1.55
N CYS A 309 20.39 -16.79 1.64
CA CYS A 309 19.28 -16.82 0.69
C CYS A 309 19.71 -16.29 -0.69
N LYS A 310 19.15 -16.86 -1.76
CA LYS A 310 19.25 -16.31 -3.11
C LYS A 310 18.24 -15.17 -3.25
N VAL A 311 18.70 -13.94 -3.33
CA VAL A 311 17.82 -12.79 -3.51
C VAL A 311 17.80 -12.40 -4.98
N LEU A 312 16.61 -12.27 -5.55
CA LEU A 312 16.36 -11.78 -6.90
C LEU A 312 15.69 -10.42 -6.76
N TYR A 313 16.24 -9.43 -7.42
CA TYR A 313 15.63 -8.12 -7.57
C TYR A 313 14.77 -8.11 -8.82
N GLY A 314 13.61 -7.51 -8.78
CA GLY A 314 12.66 -7.52 -9.90
C GLY A 314 13.23 -7.09 -11.25
N PHE A 315 12.42 -6.47 -12.08
CA PHE A 315 12.82 -6.03 -13.44
C PHE A 315 12.84 -4.50 -13.49
N GLU A 316 13.66 -3.90 -14.35
CA GLU A 316 13.71 -2.45 -14.50
C GLU A 316 12.34 -1.86 -14.90
N ASP A 317 11.66 -2.48 -15.88
CA ASP A 317 10.40 -1.97 -16.44
C ASP A 317 9.13 -2.55 -15.78
N TYR A 318 9.25 -3.65 -15.04
CA TYR A 318 8.11 -4.39 -14.49
C TYR A 318 8.22 -4.54 -12.98
N LYS A 319 7.21 -4.05 -12.25
CA LYS A 319 7.15 -4.28 -10.80
C LYS A 319 6.60 -5.67 -10.50
N VAL A 320 7.29 -6.39 -9.63
CA VAL A 320 6.81 -7.68 -9.13
C VAL A 320 5.79 -7.45 -8.03
N HIS A 321 4.52 -7.73 -8.33
CA HIS A 321 3.42 -7.53 -7.39
C HIS A 321 2.65 -8.81 -7.06
N SER A 322 3.06 -9.95 -7.60
CA SER A 322 2.53 -11.28 -7.26
C SER A 322 2.79 -11.65 -5.80
N LYS A 323 1.92 -12.48 -5.21
CA LYS A 323 2.06 -13.02 -3.86
C LYS A 323 1.95 -14.53 -3.96
N ILE A 324 3.13 -15.14 -4.03
CA ILE A 324 3.27 -16.60 -4.18
C ILE A 324 4.43 -17.10 -3.32
N CYS A 325 4.18 -18.21 -2.61
CA CYS A 325 5.17 -18.95 -1.86
C CYS A 325 5.11 -20.42 -2.28
N LEU A 326 6.23 -20.96 -2.70
CA LEU A 326 6.38 -22.37 -3.12
C LEU A 326 7.32 -23.09 -2.17
N ILE A 327 6.82 -24.12 -1.51
CA ILE A 327 7.60 -25.05 -0.68
C ILE A 327 7.71 -26.38 -1.44
N THR A 328 8.94 -26.81 -1.71
CA THR A 328 9.21 -28.10 -2.34
C THR A 328 9.73 -29.07 -1.29
N LEU A 329 9.11 -30.22 -1.20
CA LEU A 329 9.50 -31.27 -0.27
C LEU A 329 9.60 -32.64 -0.96
N ARG A 330 10.28 -33.59 -0.31
CA ARG A 330 10.37 -34.97 -0.74
C ARG A 330 9.42 -35.84 0.09
N GLU A 331 8.45 -36.44 -0.58
CA GLU A 331 7.52 -37.38 0.05
C GLU A 331 7.59 -38.75 -0.66
N ARG A 332 7.92 -39.80 0.06
CA ARG A 332 8.04 -41.18 -0.48
C ARG A 332 8.91 -41.29 -1.75
N GLY A 333 10.00 -40.52 -1.78
CA GLY A 333 10.94 -40.51 -2.92
C GLY A 333 10.56 -39.60 -4.08
N ALA A 334 9.37 -39.04 -4.10
CA ALA A 334 8.88 -38.08 -5.11
C ALA A 334 8.96 -36.65 -4.61
N LEU A 335 9.09 -35.68 -5.54
CA LEU A 335 8.99 -34.28 -5.24
C LEU A 335 7.50 -33.85 -5.16
N ARG A 336 7.17 -33.16 -4.12
CA ARG A 336 5.86 -32.55 -3.91
C ARG A 336 6.01 -31.04 -3.73
N HIS A 337 5.02 -30.31 -4.22
CA HIS A 337 4.93 -28.87 -4.10
C HIS A 337 3.75 -28.50 -3.21
N VAL A 338 3.97 -27.61 -2.26
CA VAL A 338 2.91 -26.90 -1.57
C VAL A 338 3.03 -25.42 -1.96
N THR A 339 2.00 -24.91 -2.62
CA THR A 339 1.96 -23.55 -3.15
C THR A 339 0.93 -22.74 -2.39
N GLN A 340 1.35 -21.60 -1.85
CA GLN A 340 0.42 -20.59 -1.33
C GLN A 340 0.37 -19.44 -2.33
N ILE A 341 -0.85 -19.00 -2.67
CA ILE A 341 -1.12 -17.84 -3.53
C ILE A 341 -2.13 -16.95 -2.84
N GLY A 342 -1.82 -15.66 -2.73
CA GLY A 342 -2.67 -14.70 -2.05
C GLY A 342 -2.97 -13.45 -2.86
N THR A 343 -4.00 -12.73 -2.46
CA THR A 343 -4.34 -11.41 -3.00
C THR A 343 -3.56 -10.29 -2.29
N GLY A 344 -3.13 -10.53 -1.06
CA GLY A 344 -2.47 -9.56 -0.17
C GLY A 344 -0.99 -9.84 0.11
N ASN A 345 -0.29 -8.83 0.57
CA ASN A 345 1.14 -8.91 0.89
C ASN A 345 1.42 -9.77 2.13
N TYR A 346 2.62 -10.32 2.21
CA TYR A 346 3.14 -11.03 3.38
C TYR A 346 3.56 -10.05 4.48
N ASN A 347 2.60 -9.28 4.99
CA ASN A 347 2.84 -8.24 5.98
C ASN A 347 1.88 -8.41 7.15
N GLU A 348 2.41 -8.77 8.31
CA GLU A 348 1.67 -9.09 9.53
C GLU A 348 0.79 -7.92 10.04
N LYS A 349 1.20 -6.68 9.78
CA LYS A 349 0.42 -5.49 10.15
C LYS A 349 -0.77 -5.31 9.21
N THR A 350 -0.54 -5.36 7.90
CA THR A 350 -1.60 -5.15 6.91
C THR A 350 -2.59 -6.31 6.88
N ALA A 351 -2.16 -7.55 7.19
CA ALA A 351 -3.05 -8.71 7.33
C ALA A 351 -4.10 -8.56 8.45
N LYS A 352 -3.92 -7.60 9.37
CA LYS A 352 -4.91 -7.25 10.42
C LYS A 352 -5.84 -6.09 10.01
N GLN A 353 -5.59 -5.46 8.88
CA GLN A 353 -6.26 -4.23 8.45
C GLN A 353 -6.91 -4.35 7.06
N TYR A 354 -6.44 -5.27 6.22
CA TYR A 354 -6.88 -5.46 4.85
C TYR A 354 -7.64 -6.76 4.71
N THR A 355 -8.74 -6.71 3.95
CA THR A 355 -9.43 -7.95 3.56
C THR A 355 -8.68 -8.57 2.39
N ASP A 356 -8.09 -9.73 2.63
CA ASP A 356 -7.39 -10.50 1.62
C ASP A 356 -7.71 -11.99 1.74
N VAL A 357 -7.52 -12.72 0.66
CA VAL A 357 -7.74 -14.16 0.63
C VAL A 357 -6.50 -14.89 0.12
N SER A 358 -6.36 -16.14 0.53
CA SER A 358 -5.20 -16.95 0.21
C SER A 358 -5.59 -18.41 0.06
N LEU A 359 -5.08 -19.04 -0.99
CA LEU A 359 -5.14 -20.47 -1.25
C LEU A 359 -3.83 -21.13 -0.84
N VAL A 360 -3.88 -22.28 -0.15
CA VAL A 360 -2.73 -23.17 0.05
C VAL A 360 -3.09 -24.53 -0.51
N THR A 361 -2.33 -25.00 -1.50
CA THR A 361 -2.65 -26.21 -2.28
C THR A 361 -1.42 -27.04 -2.57
N ALA A 362 -1.59 -28.35 -2.72
CA ALA A 362 -0.60 -29.26 -3.27
C ALA A 362 -0.97 -29.78 -4.67
N ASP A 363 -1.84 -29.04 -5.40
CA ASP A 363 -2.13 -29.32 -6.81
C ASP A 363 -0.82 -29.32 -7.63
N GLN A 364 -0.56 -30.40 -8.35
CA GLN A 364 0.71 -30.59 -9.07
C GLN A 364 0.85 -29.61 -10.25
N ASN A 365 -0.24 -29.25 -10.91
CA ASN A 365 -0.21 -28.32 -12.04
C ASN A 365 0.09 -26.89 -11.56
N ILE A 366 -0.54 -26.47 -10.45
CA ILE A 366 -0.24 -25.19 -9.79
C ILE A 366 1.20 -25.18 -9.29
N GLY A 367 1.66 -26.27 -8.68
CA GLY A 367 3.04 -26.41 -8.19
C GLY A 367 4.08 -26.36 -9.31
N ALA A 368 3.81 -27.01 -10.45
CA ALA A 368 4.68 -26.98 -11.63
C ALA A 368 4.75 -25.56 -12.22
N ASP A 369 3.61 -24.90 -12.37
CA ASP A 369 3.57 -23.51 -12.85
C ASP A 369 4.27 -22.55 -11.88
N ALA A 370 4.12 -22.74 -10.57
CA ALA A 370 4.83 -21.97 -9.56
C ALA A 370 6.36 -22.17 -9.65
N ALA A 371 6.82 -23.40 -9.86
CA ALA A 371 8.23 -23.68 -10.07
C ALA A 371 8.76 -23.05 -11.36
N ALA A 372 7.99 -23.13 -12.46
CA ALA A 372 8.29 -22.47 -13.73
C ALA A 372 8.32 -20.95 -13.57
N PHE A 373 7.36 -20.37 -12.80
CA PHE A 373 7.33 -18.95 -12.50
C PHE A 373 8.64 -18.47 -11.87
N PHE A 374 9.10 -19.10 -10.78
CA PHE A 374 10.35 -18.69 -10.14
C PHE A 374 11.58 -18.91 -11.03
N SER A 375 11.59 -19.96 -11.85
CA SER A 375 12.67 -20.20 -12.82
C SER A 375 12.69 -19.13 -13.91
N ASN A 376 11.53 -18.76 -14.45
CA ASN A 376 11.40 -17.70 -15.44
C ASN A 376 11.83 -16.34 -14.87
N MET A 377 11.42 -16.03 -13.62
CA MET A 377 11.83 -14.78 -12.95
C MET A 377 13.35 -14.73 -12.75
N ALA A 378 13.99 -15.84 -12.39
CA ALA A 378 15.45 -15.92 -12.21
C ALA A 378 16.21 -15.77 -13.52
N LEU A 379 15.61 -16.14 -14.65
CA LEU A 379 16.19 -16.03 -15.99
C LEU A 379 15.83 -14.74 -16.71
N GLY A 380 15.08 -13.84 -16.07
CA GLY A 380 14.58 -12.62 -16.72
C GLY A 380 13.52 -12.84 -17.81
N ASN A 381 12.90 -14.03 -17.83
CA ASN A 381 11.93 -14.43 -18.85
C ASN A 381 10.50 -14.09 -18.43
N LEU A 382 9.94 -13.00 -18.96
CA LEU A 382 8.54 -12.61 -18.72
C LEU A 382 7.54 -13.30 -19.69
N GLU A 383 8.01 -13.95 -20.75
CA GLU A 383 7.20 -14.62 -21.77
C GLU A 383 6.95 -16.11 -21.46
N GLY A 384 7.26 -16.54 -20.24
CA GLY A 384 7.06 -17.92 -19.79
C GLY A 384 5.62 -18.40 -19.99
N SER A 385 5.46 -19.69 -20.32
CA SER A 385 4.14 -20.31 -20.52
C SER A 385 3.71 -21.06 -19.27
N TYR A 386 2.42 -20.95 -18.91
CA TYR A 386 1.81 -21.55 -17.73
C TYR A 386 0.51 -22.24 -18.12
N GLY A 387 0.31 -23.47 -17.61
CA GLY A 387 -0.85 -24.29 -17.97
C GLY A 387 -2.09 -24.02 -17.12
N THR A 388 -1.92 -23.50 -15.90
CA THR A 388 -2.99 -23.32 -14.92
C THR A 388 -3.02 -21.90 -14.35
N LEU A 389 -1.87 -21.35 -13.96
CA LEU A 389 -1.76 -19.99 -13.46
C LEU A 389 -1.87 -18.98 -14.62
N LEU A 390 -2.55 -17.87 -14.36
CA LEU A 390 -2.54 -16.73 -15.28
C LEU A 390 -1.52 -15.72 -14.79
N VAL A 391 -0.50 -15.43 -15.60
CA VAL A 391 0.63 -14.58 -15.20
C VAL A 391 0.74 -13.37 -16.11
N ALA A 392 0.65 -12.16 -15.55
CA ALA A 392 0.93 -10.92 -16.26
C ALA A 392 2.48 -10.74 -16.39
N PRO A 393 2.94 -10.02 -17.44
CA PRO A 393 2.15 -9.22 -18.39
C PRO A 393 1.51 -10.02 -19.57
N HIS A 394 1.99 -11.21 -19.88
CA HIS A 394 1.64 -11.85 -21.16
C HIS A 394 0.45 -12.81 -21.10
N GLN A 395 0.21 -13.48 -19.99
CA GLN A 395 -0.79 -14.56 -19.90
C GLN A 395 -1.86 -14.34 -18.82
N LEU A 396 -2.21 -13.10 -18.49
CA LEU A 396 -3.30 -12.83 -17.55
C LEU A 396 -4.50 -12.18 -18.24
N LYS A 397 -4.29 -11.10 -18.99
CA LYS A 397 -5.38 -10.30 -19.57
C LYS A 397 -6.19 -11.08 -20.61
N LYS A 398 -5.51 -11.75 -21.55
CA LYS A 398 -6.19 -12.49 -22.64
C LYS A 398 -7.12 -13.58 -22.12
N PRO A 399 -6.71 -14.47 -21.18
CA PRO A 399 -7.63 -15.46 -20.59
C PRO A 399 -8.81 -14.83 -19.86
N ILE A 400 -8.62 -13.71 -19.14
CA ILE A 400 -9.74 -13.02 -18.48
C ILE A 400 -10.74 -12.47 -19.50
N LEU A 401 -10.27 -11.84 -20.58
CA LEU A 401 -11.13 -11.39 -21.68
C LEU A 401 -11.88 -12.56 -22.34
N ALA A 402 -11.21 -13.71 -22.54
CA ALA A 402 -11.86 -14.90 -23.06
C ALA A 402 -12.99 -15.40 -22.14
N ARG A 403 -12.81 -15.37 -20.81
CA ARG A 403 -13.88 -15.71 -19.85
C ARG A 403 -15.07 -14.76 -19.93
N ILE A 404 -14.82 -13.46 -20.10
CA ILE A 404 -15.89 -12.47 -20.31
C ILE A 404 -16.65 -12.79 -21.62
N GLU A 405 -15.93 -13.12 -22.70
CA GLU A 405 -16.53 -13.44 -23.99
C GLU A 405 -17.33 -14.74 -23.96
N GLU A 406 -16.88 -15.77 -23.23
CA GLU A 406 -17.66 -17.00 -22.99
C GLU A 406 -19.01 -16.67 -22.31
N GLN A 407 -19.03 -15.77 -21.33
CA GLN A 407 -20.28 -15.35 -20.70
C GLN A 407 -21.14 -14.49 -21.65
N THR A 408 -20.51 -13.65 -22.45
CA THR A 408 -21.17 -12.84 -23.47
C THR A 408 -21.95 -13.72 -24.46
N ALA A 409 -21.36 -14.83 -24.89
CA ALA A 409 -22.01 -15.79 -25.80
C ALA A 409 -23.25 -16.47 -25.18
N LEU A 410 -23.37 -16.52 -23.85
CA LEU A 410 -24.54 -17.07 -23.15
C LEU A 410 -25.71 -16.06 -23.05
N GLY A 411 -25.47 -14.79 -23.38
CA GLY A 411 -26.47 -13.73 -23.31
C GLY A 411 -27.07 -13.60 -21.89
N PRO A 412 -28.42 -13.55 -21.77
CA PRO A 412 -29.09 -13.41 -20.45
C PRO A 412 -28.81 -14.55 -19.45
N ASN A 413 -28.29 -15.68 -19.90
CA ASN A 413 -27.88 -16.80 -19.05
C ASN A 413 -26.43 -16.65 -18.53
N GLY A 414 -25.68 -15.72 -19.08
CA GLY A 414 -24.32 -15.39 -18.61
C GLY A 414 -24.33 -14.61 -17.30
N TYR A 415 -23.25 -14.76 -16.53
CA TYR A 415 -23.08 -14.06 -15.28
C TYR A 415 -21.61 -13.74 -15.03
N ILE A 416 -21.34 -12.51 -14.60
CA ILE A 416 -20.00 -12.06 -14.23
C ILE A 416 -20.08 -11.35 -12.88
N LEU A 417 -19.27 -11.80 -11.91
CA LEU A 417 -19.07 -11.12 -10.62
C LEU A 417 -17.58 -10.90 -10.40
N MET A 418 -17.15 -9.65 -10.32
CA MET A 418 -15.74 -9.33 -10.10
C MET A 418 -15.55 -8.35 -8.95
N LYS A 419 -14.64 -8.68 -8.05
CA LYS A 419 -14.16 -7.80 -6.97
C LYS A 419 -12.71 -7.45 -7.21
N PHE A 420 -12.39 -6.15 -7.22
CA PHE A 420 -11.03 -5.62 -7.29
C PHE A 420 -10.98 -4.18 -6.79
N ASN A 421 -9.79 -3.59 -6.67
CA ASN A 421 -9.69 -2.23 -6.12
C ASN A 421 -10.02 -1.16 -7.16
N SER A 422 -9.60 -1.34 -8.42
CA SER A 422 -9.77 -0.32 -9.47
C SER A 422 -9.94 -0.93 -10.86
N LEU A 423 -10.76 -0.27 -11.68
CA LEU A 423 -11.03 -0.61 -13.08
C LEU A 423 -10.67 0.59 -13.98
N THR A 424 -9.60 0.45 -14.77
CA THR A 424 -9.16 1.47 -15.74
C THR A 424 -8.69 0.84 -17.07
N ASP A 425 -8.67 -0.49 -17.18
CA ASP A 425 -8.26 -1.18 -18.42
C ASP A 425 -9.37 -1.09 -19.45
N ILE A 426 -9.09 -0.40 -20.55
CA ILE A 426 -10.09 -0.09 -21.58
C ILE A 426 -10.63 -1.34 -22.28
N ASP A 427 -9.79 -2.37 -22.50
CA ASP A 427 -10.23 -3.59 -23.16
C ASP A 427 -11.19 -4.39 -22.28
N VAL A 428 -10.93 -4.41 -20.95
CA VAL A 428 -11.83 -5.02 -19.96
C VAL A 428 -13.15 -4.26 -19.88
N ILE A 429 -13.12 -2.92 -19.86
CA ILE A 429 -14.32 -2.07 -19.85
C ILE A 429 -15.17 -2.34 -21.10
N HIS A 430 -14.57 -2.37 -22.28
CA HIS A 430 -15.27 -2.66 -23.51
C HIS A 430 -15.85 -4.09 -23.54
N ALA A 431 -15.11 -5.08 -23.03
CA ALA A 431 -15.61 -6.46 -22.96
C ALA A 431 -16.82 -6.57 -22.02
N LEU A 432 -16.78 -5.93 -20.83
CA LEU A 432 -17.90 -5.90 -19.90
C LEU A 432 -19.13 -5.16 -20.49
N SER A 433 -18.91 -4.07 -21.23
CA SER A 433 -19.99 -3.37 -21.93
C SER A 433 -20.65 -4.26 -22.99
N ARG A 434 -19.88 -4.98 -23.81
CA ARG A 434 -20.43 -5.95 -24.78
C ARG A 434 -21.20 -7.08 -24.09
N ALA A 435 -20.69 -7.58 -22.95
CA ALA A 435 -21.41 -8.57 -22.16
C ALA A 435 -22.76 -8.04 -21.67
N SER A 436 -22.80 -6.81 -21.17
CA SER A 436 -24.03 -6.14 -20.77
C SER A 436 -25.02 -5.99 -21.94
N GLN A 437 -24.55 -5.54 -23.12
CA GLN A 437 -25.35 -5.41 -24.34
C GLN A 437 -25.94 -6.75 -24.80
N ALA A 438 -25.23 -7.85 -24.55
CA ALA A 438 -25.73 -9.21 -24.83
C ALA A 438 -26.75 -9.71 -23.78
N GLY A 439 -27.00 -8.94 -22.72
CA GLY A 439 -27.94 -9.30 -21.64
C GLY A 439 -27.30 -10.00 -20.45
N VAL A 440 -25.96 -10.12 -20.40
CA VAL A 440 -25.25 -10.71 -19.26
C VAL A 440 -25.38 -9.83 -18.04
N ARG A 441 -25.76 -10.41 -16.90
CA ARG A 441 -25.72 -9.71 -15.60
C ARG A 441 -24.27 -9.59 -15.11
N VAL A 442 -23.84 -8.35 -14.90
CA VAL A 442 -22.49 -8.01 -14.43
C VAL A 442 -22.56 -7.28 -13.09
N GLU A 443 -21.93 -7.84 -12.07
CA GLU A 443 -21.84 -7.25 -10.74
C GLU A 443 -20.38 -6.96 -10.41
N LEU A 444 -20.05 -5.71 -10.13
CA LEU A 444 -18.69 -5.26 -9.82
C LEU A 444 -18.61 -4.71 -8.41
N ILE A 445 -17.62 -5.13 -7.64
CA ILE A 445 -17.31 -4.60 -6.31
C ILE A 445 -15.97 -3.86 -6.40
N ILE A 446 -16.04 -2.51 -6.43
CA ILE A 446 -14.87 -1.65 -6.67
C ILE A 446 -14.83 -0.53 -5.63
N ARG A 447 -13.79 -0.48 -4.80
CA ARG A 447 -13.66 0.55 -3.76
C ARG A 447 -12.92 1.82 -4.20
N GLY A 448 -12.14 1.74 -5.28
CA GLY A 448 -11.28 2.81 -5.78
C GLY A 448 -11.75 3.35 -7.13
N ILE A 449 -10.81 3.61 -8.01
CA ILE A 449 -11.09 4.20 -9.33
C ILE A 449 -11.92 3.25 -10.18
N CYS A 450 -13.03 3.73 -10.72
CA CYS A 450 -13.84 3.05 -11.71
C CYS A 450 -14.04 3.96 -12.92
N CYS A 451 -13.49 3.57 -14.08
CA CYS A 451 -13.64 4.30 -15.35
C CYS A 451 -14.78 3.77 -16.21
N LEU A 452 -15.66 2.91 -15.67
CA LEU A 452 -16.87 2.43 -16.29
C LEU A 452 -18.08 3.12 -15.65
N ALA A 453 -18.94 3.73 -16.45
CA ALA A 453 -20.25 4.22 -16.03
C ALA A 453 -21.27 3.06 -16.13
N PRO A 454 -21.87 2.63 -15.01
CA PRO A 454 -22.93 1.61 -15.03
C PRO A 454 -24.27 2.19 -15.45
N ASP A 455 -25.22 1.31 -15.78
CA ASP A 455 -26.62 1.68 -16.05
C ASP A 455 -26.79 2.77 -17.13
N VAL A 456 -25.91 2.77 -18.15
CA VAL A 456 -26.01 3.64 -19.32
C VAL A 456 -26.86 2.94 -20.37
N PRO A 457 -28.02 3.51 -20.80
CA PRO A 457 -28.95 2.86 -21.74
C PRO A 457 -28.28 2.42 -23.05
N GLY A 458 -28.47 1.17 -23.40
CA GLY A 458 -27.92 0.55 -24.61
C GLY A 458 -26.46 0.14 -24.54
N TYR A 459 -25.77 0.40 -23.39
CA TYR A 459 -24.36 0.09 -23.22
C TYR A 459 -24.06 -0.74 -21.97
N THR A 460 -24.52 -0.30 -20.81
CA THR A 460 -24.17 -0.90 -19.52
C THR A 460 -25.39 -1.13 -18.63
N ASP A 461 -26.57 -1.30 -19.21
CA ASP A 461 -27.87 -1.51 -18.55
C ASP A 461 -27.85 -2.66 -17.54
N ASN A 462 -27.02 -3.68 -17.78
CA ASN A 462 -26.94 -4.87 -16.95
C ASN A 462 -25.69 -4.88 -16.03
N ILE A 463 -25.04 -3.72 -15.87
CA ILE A 463 -23.85 -3.58 -14.98
C ILE A 463 -24.24 -2.81 -13.73
N THR A 464 -23.94 -3.40 -12.59
CA THR A 464 -23.98 -2.72 -11.28
C THR A 464 -22.59 -2.61 -10.68
N VAL A 465 -22.26 -1.44 -10.09
CA VAL A 465 -21.00 -1.20 -9.39
C VAL A 465 -21.28 -0.85 -7.95
N THR A 466 -20.82 -1.69 -7.04
CA THR A 466 -20.91 -1.49 -5.59
C THR A 466 -19.54 -1.12 -5.02
N SER A 467 -19.49 -0.09 -4.18
CA SER A 467 -18.27 0.34 -3.47
C SER A 467 -18.46 0.19 -1.96
N ILE A 468 -17.50 -0.44 -1.30
CA ILE A 468 -17.49 -0.61 0.15
C ILE A 468 -16.21 -0.02 0.71
N VAL A 469 -16.37 0.97 1.61
CA VAL A 469 -15.30 1.55 2.42
C VAL A 469 -15.72 1.44 3.87
N GLY A 470 -15.12 0.52 4.59
CA GLY A 470 -15.49 0.17 5.95
C GLY A 470 -14.32 0.15 6.93
N ARG A 471 -14.47 -0.60 8.00
CA ARG A 471 -13.48 -0.78 9.05
C ARG A 471 -12.15 -1.32 8.50
N PHE A 472 -12.24 -2.34 7.64
CA PHE A 472 -11.09 -2.94 6.99
C PHE A 472 -11.00 -2.44 5.55
N LEU A 473 -9.78 -2.32 5.02
CA LEU A 473 -9.57 -1.96 3.63
C LEU A 473 -9.92 -3.14 2.74
N GLU A 474 -10.93 -2.98 1.89
CA GLU A 474 -11.27 -3.97 0.88
C GLU A 474 -10.15 -4.09 -0.15
N HIS A 475 -9.44 -5.25 -0.15
CA HIS A 475 -8.21 -5.39 -0.93
C HIS A 475 -8.16 -6.68 -1.76
N SER A 476 -8.93 -7.70 -1.44
CA SER A 476 -8.96 -8.95 -2.21
C SER A 476 -9.43 -8.73 -3.66
N ARG A 477 -8.91 -9.55 -4.59
CA ARG A 477 -9.35 -9.61 -5.98
C ARG A 477 -9.86 -11.01 -6.26
N ILE A 478 -11.12 -11.07 -6.66
CA ILE A 478 -11.84 -12.32 -6.92
C ILE A 478 -12.62 -12.12 -8.21
N PHE A 479 -12.50 -13.05 -9.16
CA PHE A 479 -13.17 -13.01 -10.44
C PHE A 479 -13.98 -14.28 -10.61
N CYS A 480 -15.29 -14.15 -10.83
CA CYS A 480 -16.23 -15.24 -11.03
C CYS A 480 -16.91 -15.09 -12.39
N PHE A 481 -16.87 -16.11 -13.21
CA PHE A 481 -17.45 -16.17 -14.54
C PHE A 481 -18.38 -17.38 -14.64
N GLY A 482 -19.68 -17.16 -14.82
CA GLY A 482 -20.73 -18.17 -14.79
C GLY A 482 -21.26 -18.43 -13.39
N ARG A 483 -22.04 -19.50 -13.25
CA ARG A 483 -22.64 -19.98 -11.99
C ARG A 483 -22.65 -21.50 -11.94
N GLY A 484 -22.69 -22.06 -10.74
CA GLY A 484 -22.82 -23.49 -10.51
C GLY A 484 -21.56 -24.29 -10.85
N GLU A 485 -21.71 -25.48 -11.40
CA GLU A 485 -20.58 -26.41 -11.61
C GLU A 485 -19.59 -25.94 -12.68
N GLN A 486 -20.08 -25.25 -13.71
CA GLN A 486 -19.27 -24.74 -14.83
C GLN A 486 -18.65 -23.37 -14.55
N GLU A 487 -18.79 -22.86 -13.34
CA GLU A 487 -18.25 -21.57 -12.95
C GLU A 487 -16.71 -21.60 -12.91
N HIS A 488 -16.10 -20.54 -13.42
CA HIS A 488 -14.67 -20.28 -13.28
C HIS A 488 -14.42 -19.19 -12.24
N VAL A 489 -13.76 -19.54 -11.12
CA VAL A 489 -13.41 -18.62 -10.04
C VAL A 489 -11.91 -18.48 -9.96
N TYR A 490 -11.42 -17.24 -9.85
CA TYR A 490 -10.01 -16.91 -9.67
C TYR A 490 -9.81 -15.97 -8.49
N ILE A 491 -8.73 -16.17 -7.74
CA ILE A 491 -8.17 -15.15 -6.86
C ILE A 491 -6.93 -14.54 -7.53
N SER A 492 -6.70 -13.24 -7.35
CA SER A 492 -5.63 -12.55 -8.08
C SER A 492 -4.92 -11.50 -7.25
N SER A 493 -3.67 -11.22 -7.60
CA SER A 493 -2.94 -10.04 -7.12
C SER A 493 -3.22 -8.79 -7.97
N ALA A 494 -3.79 -8.95 -9.17
CA ALA A 494 -4.02 -7.89 -10.15
C ALA A 494 -5.37 -7.18 -9.95
N ASP A 495 -5.34 -5.85 -10.05
CA ASP A 495 -6.52 -5.05 -10.39
C ASP A 495 -6.72 -5.01 -11.91
N MET A 496 -7.90 -4.67 -12.38
CA MET A 496 -8.17 -4.49 -13.81
C MET A 496 -7.76 -3.09 -14.28
N MET A 497 -6.46 -2.84 -14.18
CA MET A 497 -5.78 -1.62 -14.62
C MET A 497 -4.71 -1.97 -15.66
N THR A 498 -4.57 -1.15 -16.70
CA THR A 498 -3.55 -1.36 -17.76
C THR A 498 -2.15 -1.56 -17.19
N ARG A 499 -1.76 -0.77 -16.17
CA ARG A 499 -0.44 -0.94 -15.52
C ARG A 499 -0.28 -2.31 -14.85
N ASN A 500 -1.35 -2.92 -14.33
CA ASN A 500 -1.27 -4.22 -13.66
C ASN A 500 -1.21 -5.36 -14.68
N THR A 501 -1.96 -5.22 -15.78
CA THR A 501 -2.07 -6.26 -16.79
C THR A 501 -0.92 -6.25 -17.80
N VAL A 502 -0.18 -5.11 -17.94
CA VAL A 502 0.85 -4.90 -18.98
C VAL A 502 2.22 -4.56 -18.42
N ARG A 503 2.33 -3.90 -17.24
CA ARG A 503 3.60 -3.39 -16.68
C ARG A 503 3.93 -3.94 -15.30
N ARG A 504 3.28 -5.05 -14.89
CA ARG A 504 3.56 -5.72 -13.62
C ARG A 504 3.60 -7.23 -13.80
N VAL A 505 4.32 -7.88 -12.90
CA VAL A 505 4.24 -9.32 -12.72
C VAL A 505 3.16 -9.59 -11.68
N GLU A 506 2.02 -10.08 -12.13
CA GLU A 506 0.83 -10.41 -11.33
C GLU A 506 0.45 -11.86 -11.55
N ILE A 507 -0.28 -12.45 -10.63
CA ILE A 507 -0.77 -13.84 -10.74
C ILE A 507 -2.28 -13.86 -10.47
N ALA A 508 -3.00 -14.66 -11.27
CA ALA A 508 -4.33 -15.14 -10.94
C ALA A 508 -4.32 -16.67 -10.90
N CYS A 509 -4.95 -17.23 -9.86
CA CYS A 509 -5.00 -18.66 -9.60
C CYS A 509 -6.45 -19.16 -9.64
N PRO A 510 -6.77 -20.20 -10.44
CA PRO A 510 -8.11 -20.76 -10.46
C PRO A 510 -8.39 -21.50 -9.14
N ILE A 511 -9.61 -21.35 -8.65
CA ILE A 511 -10.12 -22.05 -7.48
C ILE A 511 -10.95 -23.26 -7.96
N ARG A 512 -10.39 -24.46 -7.77
CA ARG A 512 -11.03 -25.72 -8.19
C ARG A 512 -11.87 -26.37 -7.10
N SER A 513 -11.51 -26.17 -5.82
CA SER A 513 -12.24 -26.72 -4.67
C SER A 513 -13.64 -26.16 -4.56
N PRO A 514 -14.71 -26.99 -4.62
CA PRO A 514 -16.09 -26.51 -4.45
C PRO A 514 -16.33 -25.86 -3.08
N GLU A 515 -15.69 -26.37 -2.02
CA GLU A 515 -15.79 -25.81 -0.67
C GLU A 515 -15.23 -24.39 -0.61
N ILE A 516 -14.08 -24.14 -1.24
CA ILE A 516 -13.46 -22.81 -1.28
C ILE A 516 -14.27 -21.86 -2.18
N ARG A 517 -14.78 -22.33 -3.32
CA ARG A 517 -15.69 -21.52 -4.16
C ARG A 517 -16.90 -21.05 -3.37
N ARG A 518 -17.54 -21.96 -2.63
CA ARG A 518 -18.69 -21.61 -1.77
C ARG A 518 -18.32 -20.53 -0.75
N ARG A 519 -17.18 -20.64 -0.05
CA ARG A 519 -16.73 -19.63 0.92
C ARG A 519 -16.44 -18.27 0.26
N LEU A 520 -15.91 -18.26 -0.96
CA LEU A 520 -15.71 -17.02 -1.71
C LEU A 520 -17.04 -16.36 -2.07
N HIS A 521 -18.05 -17.15 -2.47
CA HIS A 521 -19.40 -16.62 -2.71
C HIS A 521 -20.04 -16.09 -1.44
N GLU A 522 -19.94 -16.78 -0.31
CA GLU A 522 -20.43 -16.29 0.99
C GLU A 522 -19.86 -14.90 1.33
N ILE A 523 -18.55 -14.67 1.03
CA ILE A 523 -17.90 -13.36 1.21
C ILE A 523 -18.47 -12.33 0.24
N LEU A 524 -18.57 -12.67 -1.05
CA LEU A 524 -19.05 -11.75 -2.10
C LEU A 524 -20.53 -11.42 -1.93
N ASP A 525 -21.36 -12.41 -1.59
CA ASP A 525 -22.78 -12.23 -1.34
C ASP A 525 -23.05 -11.34 -0.11
N ALA A 526 -22.26 -11.52 0.97
CA ALA A 526 -22.32 -10.64 2.13
C ALA A 526 -21.98 -9.18 1.75
N MET A 527 -21.01 -8.97 0.86
CA MET A 527 -20.66 -7.65 0.36
C MET A 527 -21.75 -7.06 -0.55
N LEU A 528 -22.32 -7.88 -1.41
CA LEU A 528 -23.46 -7.47 -2.27
C LEU A 528 -24.73 -7.21 -1.47
N ALA A 529 -24.90 -7.85 -0.31
CA ALA A 529 -26.04 -7.62 0.61
C ALA A 529 -25.84 -6.42 1.54
N ASP A 530 -24.62 -5.86 1.64
CA ASP A 530 -24.34 -4.74 2.56
C ASP A 530 -25.16 -3.50 2.19
N THR A 531 -25.94 -2.99 3.16
CA THR A 531 -26.72 -1.75 3.09
C THR A 531 -26.25 -0.69 4.09
N VAL A 532 -25.23 -1.02 4.90
CA VAL A 532 -24.70 -0.15 5.96
C VAL A 532 -23.59 0.75 5.42
N LYS A 533 -22.61 0.16 4.74
CA LYS A 533 -21.44 0.84 4.19
C LYS A 533 -21.43 0.90 2.66
N ALA A 534 -22.13 0.00 1.99
CA ALA A 534 -22.15 -0.06 0.53
C ALA A 534 -22.78 1.18 -0.12
N ARG A 535 -22.15 1.63 -1.18
CA ARG A 535 -22.62 2.68 -2.08
C ARG A 535 -22.69 2.12 -3.49
N VAL A 536 -23.67 2.56 -4.26
CA VAL A 536 -23.84 2.22 -5.67
C VAL A 536 -23.35 3.39 -6.50
N LEU A 537 -22.54 3.09 -7.53
CA LEU A 537 -22.13 4.07 -8.54
C LEU A 537 -23.30 4.33 -9.49
N LEU A 538 -23.58 5.59 -9.76
CA LEU A 538 -24.61 6.05 -10.69
C LEU A 538 -24.01 6.37 -12.08
N PRO A 539 -24.83 6.47 -13.15
CA PRO A 539 -24.36 6.79 -14.50
C PRO A 539 -23.60 8.11 -14.62
N ASP A 540 -23.92 9.08 -13.75
CA ASP A 540 -23.29 10.41 -13.70
C ASP A 540 -21.93 10.43 -12.95
N GLY A 541 -21.47 9.25 -12.47
CA GLY A 541 -20.22 9.12 -11.72
C GLY A 541 -20.35 9.42 -10.21
N THR A 542 -21.53 9.76 -9.72
CA THR A 542 -21.76 9.96 -8.29
C THR A 542 -22.08 8.65 -7.57
N TYR A 543 -21.94 8.64 -6.24
CA TYR A 543 -22.23 7.47 -5.41
C TYR A 543 -23.41 7.75 -4.48
N THR A 544 -24.39 6.86 -4.48
CA THR A 544 -25.51 6.88 -3.54
C THR A 544 -25.40 5.72 -2.53
N LYS A 545 -26.00 5.90 -1.34
CA LYS A 545 -26.09 4.81 -0.38
C LYS A 545 -26.96 3.69 -0.96
N LYS A 546 -26.52 2.45 -0.82
CA LYS A 546 -27.29 1.30 -1.28
C LYS A 546 -28.59 1.21 -0.49
N PRO A 547 -29.76 1.17 -1.13
CA PRO A 547 -31.02 1.04 -0.43
C PRO A 547 -31.10 -0.35 0.24
N PRO A 548 -31.84 -0.49 1.37
CA PRO A 548 -32.16 -1.80 1.91
C PRO A 548 -32.94 -2.61 0.85
N ALA A 549 -32.65 -3.90 0.77
CA ALA A 549 -33.50 -4.79 -0.03
C ALA A 549 -34.90 -4.74 0.63
N TYR A 550 -35.91 -4.31 -0.12
CA TYR A 550 -37.28 -4.48 0.32
C TYR A 550 -37.57 -5.99 0.36
N GLU A 551 -37.98 -6.48 1.52
CA GLU A 551 -38.56 -7.80 1.66
C GLU A 551 -39.88 -7.93 0.87
#